data_4ef681339da94c260a2a6fc8b487279f
#
_entry.id   4ef681339da94c260a2a6fc8b487279f
#
_cell.length_a   1.000
_cell.length_b   1.000
_cell.length_c   1.000
_cell.angle_alpha   90.00
_cell.angle_beta   90.00
_cell.angle_gamma   90.00
#
_symmetry.space_group_name_H-M   'P 1'
#
loop_
_entity.id
_entity.type
_entity.pdbx_description
1 polymer ?
#
loop_
_entity_poly.entity_id
_entity_poly.type
_entity_poly.pdbx_seq_one_letter_code
_entity_poly.pdbx_strand_id
1 'polypeptide(L)'
;EAGPTGVTGKAQAPLDIKGPFEKSDVTIKVDYKMGPLKILNNGHTIQVNVDPGSKLIAGDKTYNLLQFHFHRPSEELIRGRPSSRVAHFVHKSDEGNLAVVGVLINEGKENALLKQIWKHLPPKEGPEVAVADARIDPKGLMPLKMNFYSYEGSLTTPPCTEGVRFYILKTPASLSKEQVEQFPFKLNARPVQPQNGRKITEG
;
A
#
# COMPACT_ATOMS: atom_id res chain seq x y z
N GLU A 1 15.81 19.11 -0.44
CA GLU A 1 16.86 18.26 -1.03
C GLU A 1 16.36 16.82 -1.02
N ALA A 2 16.41 16.15 -2.15
CA ALA A 2 16.07 14.74 -2.21
C ALA A 2 17.08 13.96 -1.38
N GLY A 3 16.60 13.22 -0.38
CA GLY A 3 17.43 12.33 0.41
C GLY A 3 18.08 11.24 -0.45
N PRO A 4 18.93 10.38 0.16
CA PRO A 4 19.60 9.33 -0.58
C PRO A 4 18.59 8.49 -1.37
N THR A 5 18.82 8.35 -2.66
CA THR A 5 17.98 7.62 -3.57
C THR A 5 18.64 6.30 -3.97
N GLY A 6 17.82 5.31 -4.27
CA GLY A 6 18.27 4.03 -4.79
C GLY A 6 18.56 2.97 -3.75
N VAL A 7 19.02 1.83 -4.23
CA VAL A 7 19.22 0.61 -3.44
C VAL A 7 20.29 0.70 -2.33
N THR A 8 21.08 1.75 -2.35
CA THR A 8 22.19 1.98 -1.38
C THR A 8 21.78 2.85 -0.18
N GLY A 9 20.58 3.39 -0.17
CA GLY A 9 20.07 4.17 0.96
C GLY A 9 19.94 3.32 2.23
N LYS A 10 19.97 4.00 3.39
CA LYS A 10 19.91 3.34 4.70
C LYS A 10 18.51 3.27 5.31
N ALA A 11 17.53 3.95 4.71
CA ALA A 11 16.14 3.95 5.14
C ALA A 11 15.23 3.36 4.06
N GLN A 12 15.55 2.16 3.64
CA GLN A 12 14.84 1.45 2.57
C GLN A 12 13.66 0.64 3.11
N ALA A 13 12.65 0.43 2.26
CA ALA A 13 11.49 -0.44 2.49
C ALA A 13 11.52 -1.61 1.47
N PRO A 14 10.83 -2.72 1.75
CA PRO A 14 10.04 -3.02 2.94
C PRO A 14 10.89 -3.47 4.14
N LEU A 15 10.24 -3.60 5.29
CA LEU A 15 10.86 -4.14 6.50
C LEU A 15 10.21 -5.44 6.95
N ASP A 16 10.97 -6.25 7.69
CA ASP A 16 10.43 -7.25 8.59
C ASP A 16 10.05 -6.53 9.89
N ILE A 17 8.76 -6.42 10.14
CA ILE A 17 8.23 -5.66 11.27
C ILE A 17 8.23 -6.53 12.51
N LYS A 18 9.14 -6.21 13.43
CA LYS A 18 9.29 -6.91 14.70
C LYS A 18 9.71 -5.94 15.79
N GLY A 19 9.29 -6.27 17.04
CA GLY A 19 9.60 -5.42 18.19
C GLY A 19 11.07 -5.40 18.56
N PRO A 20 11.45 -4.50 19.53
CA PRO A 20 10.53 -3.70 20.32
C PRO A 20 9.90 -2.53 19.53
N PHE A 21 8.69 -2.13 19.93
CA PHE A 21 7.98 -1.00 19.32
C PHE A 21 7.89 0.16 20.31
N GLU A 22 7.97 1.39 19.79
CA GLU A 22 7.65 2.58 20.56
C GLU A 22 6.18 2.94 20.34
N LYS A 23 5.51 3.47 21.36
CA LYS A 23 4.13 3.92 21.25
C LYS A 23 4.07 5.21 20.43
N SER A 24 3.16 5.26 19.45
CA SER A 24 2.86 6.46 18.69
C SER A 24 1.69 7.22 19.30
N ASP A 25 1.79 8.55 19.32
CA ASP A 25 0.68 9.43 19.69
C ASP A 25 -0.18 9.82 18.46
N VAL A 26 0.23 9.36 17.27
CA VAL A 26 -0.49 9.67 16.03
C VAL A 26 -1.69 8.73 15.88
N THR A 27 -2.82 9.30 15.52
CA THR A 27 -4.01 8.57 15.06
C THR A 27 -4.17 8.80 13.57
N ILE A 28 -4.44 7.74 12.82
CA ILE A 28 -4.69 7.83 11.38
C ILE A 28 -6.15 7.52 11.07
N LYS A 29 -6.67 8.19 10.06
CA LYS A 29 -7.98 7.90 9.46
C LYS A 29 -7.95 8.22 7.97
N VAL A 30 -8.87 7.62 7.22
CA VAL A 30 -9.03 7.91 5.80
C VAL A 30 -10.38 8.53 5.54
N ASP A 31 -10.39 9.49 4.64
CA ASP A 31 -11.59 10.08 4.06
C ASP A 31 -11.52 9.85 2.55
N TYR A 32 -11.80 8.61 2.14
CA TYR A 32 -11.77 8.20 0.74
C TYR A 32 -13.15 8.36 0.10
N LYS A 33 -13.15 8.79 -1.14
CA LYS A 33 -14.37 9.02 -1.92
C LYS A 33 -14.51 7.96 -2.99
N MET A 34 -15.73 7.56 -3.24
CA MET A 34 -16.07 6.74 -4.41
C MET A 34 -15.71 7.50 -5.69
N GLY A 35 -15.15 6.81 -6.65
CA GLY A 35 -14.74 7.39 -7.92
C GLY A 35 -14.68 6.37 -9.05
N PRO A 36 -14.31 6.81 -10.26
CA PRO A 36 -14.20 5.91 -11.40
C PRO A 36 -13.08 4.89 -11.21
N LEU A 37 -13.23 3.72 -11.82
CA LEU A 37 -12.15 2.73 -11.88
C LEU A 37 -11.22 3.08 -13.04
N LYS A 38 -10.00 3.49 -12.70
CA LYS A 38 -8.90 3.75 -13.64
C LYS A 38 -7.77 2.80 -13.31
N ILE A 39 -7.55 1.83 -14.18
CA ILE A 39 -6.67 0.69 -13.91
C ILE A 39 -5.62 0.52 -15.00
N LEU A 40 -4.43 0.11 -14.60
CA LEU A 40 -3.35 -0.24 -15.53
C LEU A 40 -2.50 -1.37 -14.98
N ASN A 41 -1.85 -2.07 -15.89
CA ASN A 41 -0.72 -2.92 -15.62
C ASN A 41 0.53 -2.14 -16.06
N ASN A 42 1.37 -1.75 -15.09
CA ASN A 42 2.57 -0.95 -15.36
C ASN A 42 3.84 -1.80 -15.56
N GLY A 43 3.68 -3.12 -15.75
CA GLY A 43 4.78 -4.07 -15.88
C GLY A 43 5.34 -4.57 -14.54
N HIS A 44 5.06 -3.88 -13.45
CA HIS A 44 5.50 -4.24 -12.09
C HIS A 44 4.35 -4.69 -11.21
N THR A 45 3.17 -4.14 -11.40
CA THR A 45 1.97 -4.42 -10.61
C THR A 45 0.71 -4.02 -11.37
N ILE A 46 -0.42 -4.31 -10.77
CA ILE A 46 -1.72 -3.71 -11.12
C ILE A 46 -1.89 -2.47 -10.24
N GLN A 47 -2.12 -1.34 -10.88
CA GLN A 47 -2.27 -0.04 -10.23
C GLN A 47 -3.65 0.55 -10.53
N VAL A 48 -4.28 1.09 -9.51
CA VAL A 48 -5.54 1.83 -9.62
C VAL A 48 -5.25 3.29 -9.28
N ASN A 49 -5.42 4.16 -10.25
CA ASN A 49 -5.28 5.61 -10.06
C ASN A 49 -6.58 6.19 -9.51
N VAL A 50 -6.46 7.14 -8.61
CA VAL A 50 -7.59 7.71 -7.87
C VAL A 50 -7.72 9.19 -8.20
N ASP A 51 -8.94 9.64 -8.50
CA ASP A 51 -9.22 11.05 -8.70
C ASP A 51 -8.99 11.87 -7.41
N PRO A 52 -8.67 13.16 -7.52
CA PRO A 52 -8.50 14.03 -6.36
C PRO A 52 -9.73 14.03 -5.43
N GLY A 53 -9.49 14.17 -4.13
CA GLY A 53 -10.55 14.30 -3.12
C GLY A 53 -10.50 13.25 -2.02
N SER A 54 -9.77 12.15 -2.21
CA SER A 54 -9.55 11.13 -1.18
C SER A 54 -8.32 11.46 -0.35
N LYS A 55 -8.41 11.35 0.97
CA LYS A 55 -7.37 11.83 1.89
C LYS A 55 -7.04 10.83 2.98
N LEU A 56 -5.78 10.83 3.40
CA LEU A 56 -5.29 10.26 4.63
C LEU A 56 -5.04 11.40 5.62
N ILE A 57 -5.53 11.28 6.83
CA ILE A 57 -5.29 12.22 7.92
C ILE A 57 -4.49 11.50 8.98
N ALA A 58 -3.25 11.95 9.20
CA ALA A 58 -2.33 11.40 10.18
C ALA A 58 -1.95 12.48 11.19
N GLY A 59 -2.60 12.47 12.35
CA GLY A 59 -2.48 13.56 13.31
C GLY A 59 -2.96 14.88 12.73
N ASP A 60 -2.08 15.87 12.66
CA ASP A 60 -2.32 17.19 12.07
C ASP A 60 -1.96 17.27 10.57
N LYS A 61 -1.48 16.18 9.98
CA LYS A 61 -1.04 16.14 8.59
C LYS A 61 -2.10 15.51 7.70
N THR A 62 -2.24 16.06 6.48
CA THR A 62 -3.16 15.56 5.47
C THR A 62 -2.40 15.23 4.20
N TYR A 63 -2.71 14.06 3.63
CA TYR A 63 -2.11 13.55 2.40
C TYR A 63 -3.21 13.19 1.41
N ASN A 64 -3.00 13.50 0.14
CA ASN A 64 -3.94 13.16 -0.93
C ASN A 64 -3.64 11.77 -1.47
N LEU A 65 -4.64 10.90 -1.56
CA LEU A 65 -4.49 9.59 -2.17
C LEU A 65 -4.28 9.76 -3.68
N LEU A 66 -3.21 9.18 -4.20
CA LEU A 66 -2.87 9.22 -5.62
C LEU A 66 -3.26 7.94 -6.34
N GLN A 67 -2.91 6.80 -5.76
CA GLN A 67 -3.10 5.49 -6.36
C GLN A 67 -2.94 4.40 -5.30
N PHE A 68 -3.40 3.20 -5.61
CA PHE A 68 -3.04 2.02 -4.85
C PHE A 68 -2.68 0.87 -5.80
N HIS A 69 -1.84 -0.02 -5.33
CA HIS A 69 -1.31 -1.14 -6.09
C HIS A 69 -1.03 -2.32 -5.18
N PHE A 70 -0.64 -3.45 -5.76
CA PHE A 70 -0.57 -4.72 -5.05
C PHE A 70 0.79 -5.40 -5.24
N HIS A 71 1.21 -6.11 -4.20
CA HIS A 71 2.40 -6.98 -4.24
C HIS A 71 2.04 -8.39 -3.78
N ARG A 72 2.66 -9.38 -4.41
CA ARG A 72 2.55 -10.80 -4.08
C ARG A 72 3.94 -11.41 -3.92
N PRO A 73 4.25 -12.06 -2.77
CA PRO A 73 3.52 -11.98 -1.49
C PRO A 73 3.55 -10.55 -0.95
N SER A 74 3.12 -10.34 0.30
CA SER A 74 3.31 -9.02 0.92
C SER A 74 4.79 -8.67 0.94
N GLU A 75 5.10 -7.40 0.70
CA GLU A 75 6.47 -6.91 0.80
C GLU A 75 6.93 -6.87 2.26
N GLU A 76 6.05 -6.42 3.15
CA GLU A 76 6.28 -6.40 4.58
C GLU A 76 6.14 -7.81 5.15
N LEU A 77 7.01 -8.14 6.10
CA LEU A 77 6.85 -9.30 6.96
C LEU A 77 6.43 -8.83 8.35
N ILE A 78 5.65 -9.63 9.04
CA ILE A 78 5.35 -9.45 10.46
C ILE A 78 5.99 -10.59 11.22
N ARG A 79 7.04 -10.28 11.98
CA ARG A 79 7.84 -11.29 12.70
C ARG A 79 8.26 -12.46 11.80
N GLY A 80 8.81 -12.10 10.63
CA GLY A 80 9.30 -13.05 9.64
C GLY A 80 8.23 -13.73 8.77
N ARG A 81 6.94 -13.39 8.93
CA ARG A 81 5.83 -14.03 8.21
C ARG A 81 5.23 -13.10 7.16
N PRO A 82 5.19 -13.51 5.89
CA PRO A 82 4.49 -12.78 4.85
C PRO A 82 2.99 -13.03 4.91
N SER A 83 2.21 -12.08 4.41
CA SER A 83 0.82 -12.27 4.02
C SER A 83 0.73 -12.65 2.53
N SER A 84 -0.42 -13.15 2.10
CA SER A 84 -0.65 -13.55 0.70
C SER A 84 -0.42 -12.38 -0.26
N ARG A 85 -0.85 -11.18 0.13
CA ARG A 85 -0.74 -9.93 -0.62
C ARG A 85 -0.54 -8.77 0.33
N VAL A 86 -0.16 -7.63 -0.23
CA VAL A 86 -0.32 -6.31 0.38
C VAL A 86 -0.86 -5.34 -0.65
N ALA A 87 -1.73 -4.45 -0.22
CA ALA A 87 -2.12 -3.27 -1.00
C ALA A 87 -1.41 -2.06 -0.41
N HIS A 88 -0.69 -1.32 -1.25
CA HIS A 88 -0.04 -0.06 -0.90
C HIS A 88 -0.87 1.10 -1.42
N PHE A 89 -1.39 1.91 -0.52
CA PHE A 89 -2.12 3.15 -0.82
C PHE A 89 -1.14 4.31 -0.72
N VAL A 90 -0.79 4.88 -1.86
CA VAL A 90 0.24 5.93 -1.96
C VAL A 90 -0.41 7.30 -1.91
N HIS A 91 0.05 8.12 -0.97
CA HIS A 91 -0.46 9.44 -0.71
C HIS A 91 0.65 10.48 -0.79
N LYS A 92 0.28 11.72 -1.12
CA LYS A 92 1.20 12.84 -1.19
C LYS A 92 0.56 14.08 -0.57
N SER A 93 1.30 14.74 0.34
CA SER A 93 0.87 16.01 0.89
C SER A 93 1.06 17.14 -0.12
N ASP A 94 0.43 18.28 0.14
CA ASP A 94 0.60 19.48 -0.70
C ASP A 94 2.05 19.98 -0.69
N GLU A 95 2.80 19.69 0.37
CA GLU A 95 4.24 20.00 0.51
C GLU A 95 5.14 18.98 -0.20
N GLY A 96 4.58 17.91 -0.76
CA GLY A 96 5.32 16.90 -1.49
C GLY A 96 5.81 15.70 -0.69
N ASN A 97 5.42 15.58 0.58
CA ASN A 97 5.77 14.41 1.41
C ASN A 97 4.92 13.20 1.04
N LEU A 98 5.54 12.03 1.03
CA LEU A 98 4.87 10.77 0.70
C LEU A 98 4.52 9.98 1.97
N ALA A 99 3.34 9.36 1.95
CA ALA A 99 2.91 8.40 2.96
C ALA A 99 2.24 7.21 2.28
N VAL A 100 2.56 6.02 2.76
CA VAL A 100 1.97 4.78 2.27
C VAL A 100 1.22 4.10 3.40
N VAL A 101 -0.05 3.76 3.16
CA VAL A 101 -0.80 2.86 4.03
C VAL A 101 -0.75 1.48 3.40
N GLY A 102 -0.20 0.52 4.13
CA GLY A 102 -0.13 -0.87 3.72
C GLY A 102 -1.24 -1.69 4.38
N VAL A 103 -2.04 -2.37 3.57
CA VAL A 103 -3.07 -3.30 4.03
C VAL A 103 -2.65 -4.71 3.67
N LEU A 104 -2.29 -5.49 4.67
CA LEU A 104 -1.97 -6.90 4.48
C LEU A 104 -3.25 -7.66 4.12
N ILE A 105 -3.17 -8.59 3.19
CA ILE A 105 -4.34 -9.31 2.69
C ILE A 105 -4.05 -10.81 2.77
N ASN A 106 -4.90 -11.54 3.50
CA ASN A 106 -4.79 -12.97 3.67
C ASN A 106 -5.95 -13.72 2.99
N GLU A 107 -5.71 -14.96 2.63
CA GLU A 107 -6.76 -15.80 2.09
C GLU A 107 -7.88 -16.00 3.13
N GLY A 108 -9.12 -15.85 2.70
CA GLY A 108 -10.29 -15.97 3.55
C GLY A 108 -11.56 -15.69 2.77
N LYS A 109 -12.36 -14.75 3.25
CA LYS A 109 -13.59 -14.34 2.59
C LYS A 109 -13.31 -13.53 1.32
N GLU A 110 -14.19 -13.64 0.33
CA GLU A 110 -14.16 -12.80 -0.86
C GLU A 110 -14.20 -11.31 -0.46
N ASN A 111 -13.38 -10.51 -1.11
CA ASN A 111 -13.39 -9.05 -0.95
C ASN A 111 -14.20 -8.41 -2.09
N ALA A 112 -15.19 -7.62 -1.74
CA ALA A 112 -16.09 -7.00 -2.70
C ALA A 112 -15.38 -5.97 -3.60
N LEU A 113 -14.45 -5.19 -3.06
CA LEU A 113 -13.69 -4.22 -3.86
C LEU A 113 -12.75 -4.94 -4.83
N LEU A 114 -12.04 -5.97 -4.38
CA LEU A 114 -11.18 -6.76 -5.25
C LEU A 114 -11.98 -7.49 -6.32
N LYS A 115 -13.19 -7.93 -6.02
CA LYS A 115 -14.09 -8.51 -7.01
C LYS A 115 -14.38 -7.56 -8.17
N GLN A 116 -14.65 -6.29 -7.86
CA GLN A 116 -14.87 -5.26 -8.88
C GLN A 116 -13.60 -5.00 -9.70
N ILE A 117 -12.46 -4.85 -9.04
CA ILE A 117 -11.18 -4.57 -9.70
C ILE A 117 -10.73 -5.74 -10.56
N TRP A 118 -10.80 -6.98 -10.02
CA TRP A 118 -10.33 -8.19 -10.70
C TRP A 118 -11.11 -8.53 -11.98
N LYS A 119 -12.33 -8.04 -12.14
CA LYS A 119 -13.09 -8.15 -13.40
C LYS A 119 -12.42 -7.43 -14.56
N HIS A 120 -11.56 -6.47 -14.29
CA HIS A 120 -10.97 -5.56 -15.27
C HIS A 120 -9.45 -5.59 -15.29
N LEU A 121 -8.83 -6.67 -14.77
CA LEU A 121 -7.38 -6.81 -14.72
C LEU A 121 -6.75 -6.77 -16.12
N PRO A 122 -5.89 -5.80 -16.43
CA PRO A 122 -5.14 -5.81 -17.68
C PRO A 122 -4.10 -6.94 -17.65
N PRO A 123 -4.16 -7.90 -18.60
CA PRO A 123 -3.24 -9.05 -18.57
C PRO A 123 -1.81 -8.69 -19.02
N LYS A 124 -1.64 -7.55 -19.68
CA LYS A 124 -0.35 -7.07 -20.21
C LYS A 124 -0.12 -5.62 -19.82
N GLU A 125 1.15 -5.25 -19.74
CA GLU A 125 1.56 -3.87 -19.57
C GLU A 125 0.92 -2.98 -20.65
N GLY A 126 0.42 -1.83 -20.20
CA GLY A 126 -0.25 -0.88 -21.08
C GLY A 126 -0.69 0.38 -20.34
N PRO A 127 -1.29 1.33 -21.08
CA PRO A 127 -1.75 2.58 -20.50
C PRO A 127 -2.93 2.37 -19.56
N GLU A 128 -3.22 3.41 -18.76
CA GLU A 128 -4.42 3.47 -17.93
C GLU A 128 -5.69 3.30 -18.76
N VAL A 129 -6.58 2.48 -18.27
CA VAL A 129 -7.91 2.28 -18.83
C VAL A 129 -8.95 2.79 -17.84
N ALA A 130 -9.74 3.76 -18.26
CA ALA A 130 -10.94 4.17 -17.51
C ALA A 130 -12.08 3.21 -17.87
N VAL A 131 -12.52 2.43 -16.90
CA VAL A 131 -13.59 1.44 -17.13
C VAL A 131 -14.95 2.14 -17.09
N ALA A 132 -15.67 2.11 -18.21
CA ALA A 132 -16.98 2.72 -18.31
C ALA A 132 -17.94 2.16 -17.26
N ASP A 133 -18.69 3.05 -16.60
CA ASP A 133 -19.73 2.74 -15.61
C ASP A 133 -19.24 1.97 -14.36
N ALA A 134 -17.94 1.79 -14.19
CA ALA A 134 -17.37 1.18 -13.01
C ALA A 134 -16.96 2.24 -11.99
N ARG A 135 -17.52 2.15 -10.81
CA ARG A 135 -17.18 3.03 -9.68
C ARG A 135 -16.72 2.19 -8.51
N ILE A 136 -15.66 2.61 -7.86
CA ILE A 136 -15.08 1.93 -6.71
C ILE A 136 -14.94 2.87 -5.53
N ASP A 137 -14.99 2.30 -4.33
CA ASP A 137 -14.65 2.98 -3.09
C ASP A 137 -13.33 2.37 -2.55
N PRO A 138 -12.21 3.12 -2.60
CA PRO A 138 -10.93 2.63 -2.09
C PRO A 138 -10.97 2.20 -0.63
N LYS A 139 -11.94 2.69 0.14
CA LYS A 139 -12.15 2.31 1.54
C LYS A 139 -12.53 0.83 1.71
N GLY A 140 -12.92 0.15 0.64
CA GLY A 140 -13.34 -1.27 0.68
C GLY A 140 -12.28 -2.26 1.16
N LEU A 141 -11.01 -1.86 1.25
CA LEU A 141 -9.93 -2.67 1.84
C LEU A 141 -9.58 -2.23 3.27
N MET A 142 -10.12 -1.11 3.76
CA MET A 142 -9.76 -0.56 5.06
C MET A 142 -10.54 -1.22 6.19
N PRO A 143 -9.87 -1.58 7.32
CA PRO A 143 -10.55 -2.02 8.52
C PRO A 143 -11.22 -0.84 9.24
N LEU A 144 -12.16 -1.14 10.13
CA LEU A 144 -12.81 -0.12 10.95
C LEU A 144 -11.82 0.55 11.92
N LYS A 145 -10.94 -0.25 12.52
CA LYS A 145 -9.87 0.25 13.39
C LYS A 145 -8.57 0.25 12.62
N MET A 146 -7.93 1.41 12.55
CA MET A 146 -6.70 1.60 11.79
C MET A 146 -5.48 1.63 12.72
N ASN A 147 -5.35 0.63 13.59
CA ASN A 147 -4.14 0.40 14.36
C ASN A 147 -3.00 0.02 13.40
N PHE A 148 -1.80 0.51 13.65
CA PHE A 148 -0.71 0.42 12.69
C PHE A 148 0.65 0.20 13.33
N TYR A 149 1.60 -0.27 12.52
CA TYR A 149 3.03 -0.12 12.70
C TYR A 149 3.50 0.98 11.75
N SER A 150 4.40 1.85 12.20
CA SER A 150 4.88 2.96 11.38
C SER A 150 6.40 3.07 11.41
N TYR A 151 6.97 3.37 10.25
CA TYR A 151 8.41 3.60 10.11
C TYR A 151 8.68 4.50 8.89
N GLU A 152 9.87 5.07 8.84
CA GLU A 152 10.36 5.75 7.66
C GLU A 152 11.01 4.78 6.70
N GLY A 153 10.62 4.84 5.43
CA GLY A 153 11.12 3.96 4.40
C GLY A 153 11.28 4.63 3.05
N SER A 154 11.12 3.84 2.02
CA SER A 154 11.32 4.25 0.64
C SER A 154 10.20 3.72 -0.26
N LEU A 155 10.15 4.21 -1.50
CA LEU A 155 9.47 3.49 -2.56
C LEU A 155 10.14 2.13 -2.74
N THR A 156 9.36 1.13 -3.10
CA THR A 156 9.85 -0.25 -3.27
C THR A 156 10.10 -0.64 -4.72
N THR A 157 9.90 0.31 -5.63
CA THR A 157 10.29 0.21 -7.03
C THR A 157 11.36 1.25 -7.35
N PRO A 158 12.30 0.97 -8.29
CA PRO A 158 13.33 1.94 -8.63
C PRO A 158 12.76 3.31 -9.01
N PRO A 159 13.33 4.42 -8.55
CA PRO A 159 14.65 4.57 -7.92
C PRO A 159 14.69 4.35 -6.39
N CYS A 160 13.66 3.79 -5.77
CA CYS A 160 13.60 3.51 -4.33
C CYS A 160 13.86 4.75 -3.46
N THR A 161 13.25 5.86 -3.84
CA THR A 161 13.38 7.16 -3.17
C THR A 161 12.94 7.08 -1.71
N GLU A 162 13.78 7.57 -0.80
CA GLU A 162 13.53 7.60 0.64
C GLU A 162 12.64 8.79 1.06
N GLY A 163 12.36 8.89 2.35
CA GLY A 163 11.49 9.93 2.89
C GLY A 163 10.00 9.59 2.82
N VAL A 164 9.68 8.31 2.75
CA VAL A 164 8.30 7.81 2.71
C VAL A 164 7.89 7.31 4.10
N ARG A 165 6.82 7.87 4.65
CA ARG A 165 6.24 7.39 5.91
C ARG A 165 5.30 6.22 5.63
N PHE A 166 5.56 5.08 6.26
CA PHE A 166 4.73 3.88 6.17
C PHE A 166 3.83 3.75 7.39
N TYR A 167 2.58 3.38 7.13
CA TYR A 167 1.60 2.93 8.13
C TYR A 167 1.10 1.57 7.68
N ILE A 168 1.59 0.51 8.30
CA ILE A 168 1.18 -0.86 7.99
C ILE A 168 0.10 -1.26 8.98
N LEU A 169 -1.12 -1.48 8.49
CA LEU A 169 -2.27 -1.74 9.35
C LEU A 169 -2.16 -3.13 9.99
N LYS A 170 -2.46 -3.18 11.29
CA LYS A 170 -2.41 -4.42 12.08
C LYS A 170 -3.54 -5.39 11.72
N THR A 171 -4.70 -4.86 11.31
CA THR A 171 -5.84 -5.66 10.91
C THR A 171 -5.79 -5.94 9.41
N PRO A 172 -5.63 -7.20 8.98
CA PRO A 172 -5.58 -7.54 7.58
C PRO A 172 -6.97 -7.51 6.93
N ALA A 173 -6.98 -7.31 5.61
CA ALA A 173 -8.13 -7.61 4.77
C ALA A 173 -8.08 -9.09 4.34
N SER A 174 -9.12 -9.54 3.67
CA SER A 174 -9.19 -10.90 3.14
C SER A 174 -9.51 -10.90 1.65
N LEU A 175 -9.14 -11.98 0.98
CA LEU A 175 -9.55 -12.28 -0.39
C LEU A 175 -9.81 -13.79 -0.49
N SER A 176 -10.67 -14.19 -1.44
CA SER A 176 -10.95 -15.60 -1.65
C SER A 176 -9.80 -16.31 -2.36
N LYS A 177 -9.79 -17.64 -2.31
CA LYS A 177 -8.81 -18.45 -3.04
C LYS A 177 -8.83 -18.14 -4.54
N GLU A 178 -10.01 -17.99 -5.12
CA GLU A 178 -10.18 -17.64 -6.53
C GLU A 178 -9.57 -16.27 -6.84
N GLN A 179 -9.76 -15.30 -5.96
CA GLN A 179 -9.16 -13.96 -6.10
C GLN A 179 -7.64 -14.01 -5.99
N VAL A 180 -7.08 -14.89 -5.17
CA VAL A 180 -5.62 -15.12 -5.09
C VAL A 180 -5.07 -15.51 -6.46
N GLU A 181 -5.74 -16.42 -7.16
CA GLU A 181 -5.27 -16.99 -8.42
C GLU A 181 -5.42 -16.04 -9.61
N GLN A 182 -6.34 -15.08 -9.53
CA GLN A 182 -6.61 -14.14 -10.63
C GLN A 182 -5.55 -13.04 -10.79
N PHE A 183 -4.73 -12.79 -9.78
CA PHE A 183 -3.71 -11.76 -9.85
C PHE A 183 -2.59 -12.15 -10.83
N PRO A 184 -2.25 -11.30 -11.83
CA PRO A 184 -1.39 -11.71 -12.94
C PRO A 184 0.10 -11.85 -12.60
N PHE A 185 0.54 -11.31 -11.47
CA PHE A 185 1.93 -11.41 -11.03
C PHE A 185 2.10 -12.55 -10.02
N LYS A 186 3.02 -13.47 -10.29
CA LYS A 186 3.35 -14.58 -9.37
C LYS A 186 4.24 -14.11 -8.23
N LEU A 187 5.17 -13.21 -8.52
CA LEU A 187 6.11 -12.64 -7.56
C LEU A 187 6.48 -11.23 -8.03
N ASN A 188 6.15 -10.22 -7.25
CA ASN A 188 6.51 -8.83 -7.50
C ASN A 188 6.86 -8.06 -6.22
N ALA A 189 7.24 -8.77 -5.17
CA ALA A 189 7.64 -8.20 -3.90
C ALA A 189 9.16 -7.96 -3.89
N ARG A 190 9.55 -6.76 -3.44
CA ARG A 190 10.96 -6.48 -3.14
C ARG A 190 11.35 -7.21 -1.85
N PRO A 191 12.54 -7.80 -1.76
CA PRO A 191 13.02 -8.37 -0.50
C PRO A 191 13.09 -7.35 0.63
N VAL A 192 12.93 -7.82 1.88
CA VAL A 192 13.08 -6.96 3.05
C VAL A 192 14.46 -6.34 3.13
N GLN A 193 14.50 -5.12 3.64
CA GLN A 193 15.70 -4.32 3.76
C GLN A 193 16.17 -4.25 5.22
N PRO A 194 17.44 -3.95 5.46
CA PRO A 194 17.95 -3.77 6.83
C PRO A 194 17.23 -2.63 7.55
N GLN A 195 16.88 -2.84 8.80
CA GLN A 195 16.26 -1.82 9.63
C GLN A 195 17.20 -0.64 9.92
N ASN A 196 18.51 -0.89 10.01
CA ASN A 196 19.55 0.13 10.22
C ASN A 196 19.29 1.04 11.43
N GLY A 197 18.79 0.47 12.52
CA GLY A 197 18.54 1.20 13.76
C GLY A 197 17.29 2.10 13.73
N ARG A 198 16.52 2.06 12.67
CA ARG A 198 15.25 2.81 12.64
C ARG A 198 14.27 2.28 13.67
N LYS A 199 13.56 3.21 14.30
CA LYS A 199 12.49 2.88 15.24
C LYS A 199 11.20 2.53 14.48
N ILE A 200 10.51 1.52 14.96
CA ILE A 200 9.17 1.18 14.51
C ILE A 200 8.23 1.59 15.64
N THR A 201 7.26 2.44 15.31
CA THR A 201 6.23 2.87 16.26
C THR A 201 4.94 2.09 16.03
N GLU A 202 4.08 2.06 17.03
CA GLU A 202 2.75 1.47 16.91
C GLU A 202 1.67 2.37 17.49
N GLY A 203 0.52 2.38 16.86
CA GLY A 203 -0.63 3.14 17.29
C GLY A 203 -1.94 2.38 17.11
#